data_01f1bae3daf559a387513a508c544619
#
_entry.id   01f1bae3daf559a387513a508c544619
#
_cell.length_a   1.000
_cell.length_b   1.000
_cell.length_c   1.000
_cell.angle_alpha   90.00
_cell.angle_beta   90.00
_cell.angle_gamma   90.00
#
_symmetry.space_group_name_H-M   'P 1'
#
loop_
_entity.id
_entity.type
_entity.pdbx_description
1 polymer ?
#
loop_
_entity_poly.entity_id
_entity_poly.type
_entity_poly.pdbx_seq_one_letter_code
_entity_poly.pdbx_strand_id
1 'polypeptide(L)'
;MNKKLLALLAVAAVGVSVAGATPQTQFNKGEFQVDLGAASVEAKMDGAKDAHKWNFDGGVTYGWSDKTGIQYGYHGLNTKHLDTDMHELNLVRSLNKNVAVYGGYARIHNHDAGGTNNIAQAGVIGKTNLGSKVEVYGKAGVGTKNTTVLEAGLGYKVNEDWDINAGYRYINTKANEDHNVSFQGPVVGLSYRFGGQKSVAPVYTPAPAPVYTPAPAPVVEAPVYKTPKLDYYVQSIYFDSDQDVARADQYPNLTAAVNAAHQYPQDQVKLLGNADTDANPQYNIGLSERRVQYVAQYLVNNGVSADRFIGI
;
A
#
# COMPACT_ATOMS: atom_id res chain seq x y z
N MET A 1 -29.13 5.06 8.35
CA MET A 1 -27.86 4.88 9.08
C MET A 1 -26.97 4.04 8.20
N ASN A 2 -25.80 4.53 7.84
CA ASN A 2 -24.95 3.95 6.79
C ASN A 2 -24.33 2.63 7.29
N LYS A 3 -24.43 1.53 6.53
CA LYS A 3 -23.90 0.20 6.92
C LYS A 3 -22.41 0.23 7.31
N LYS A 4 -21.65 1.20 6.78
CA LYS A 4 -20.26 1.47 7.15
C LYS A 4 -20.11 2.01 8.58
N LEU A 5 -21.08 2.81 9.07
CA LEU A 5 -21.11 3.32 10.44
C LEU A 5 -21.50 2.22 11.46
N LEU A 6 -22.34 1.28 11.01
CA LEU A 6 -22.75 0.13 11.85
C LEU A 6 -21.57 -0.84 12.06
N ALA A 7 -20.71 -1.04 11.04
CA ALA A 7 -19.50 -1.85 11.18
C ALA A 7 -18.51 -1.24 12.18
N LEU A 8 -18.39 0.10 12.21
CA LEU A 8 -17.55 0.80 13.18
C LEU A 8 -18.09 0.63 14.63
N LEU A 9 -19.40 0.68 14.80
CA LEU A 9 -20.07 0.47 16.10
C LEU A 9 -20.04 -1.00 16.55
N ALA A 10 -20.06 -1.96 15.62
CA ALA A 10 -19.99 -3.37 15.94
C ALA A 10 -18.58 -3.80 16.41
N VAL A 11 -17.52 -3.20 15.86
CA VAL A 11 -16.13 -3.41 16.33
C VAL A 11 -15.94 -2.82 17.73
N ALA A 12 -16.57 -1.69 18.04
CA ALA A 12 -16.55 -1.11 19.40
C ALA A 12 -17.31 -1.95 20.43
N ALA A 13 -18.30 -2.76 20.01
CA ALA A 13 -19.13 -3.56 20.91
C ALA A 13 -18.48 -4.90 21.34
N VAL A 14 -17.42 -5.35 20.67
CA VAL A 14 -16.75 -6.63 20.96
C VAL A 14 -15.62 -6.48 21.99
N GLY A 15 -15.45 -5.29 22.59
CA GLY A 15 -14.47 -5.09 23.69
C GLY A 15 -13.00 -5.26 23.29
N VAL A 16 -12.68 -5.33 22.01
CA VAL A 16 -11.33 -5.26 21.49
C VAL A 16 -11.06 -3.80 21.13
N SER A 17 -10.44 -3.08 22.06
CA SER A 17 -9.90 -1.76 21.77
C SER A 17 -8.79 -1.92 20.74
N VAL A 18 -9.01 -1.41 19.54
CA VAL A 18 -8.11 -1.58 18.40
C VAL A 18 -7.38 -0.26 18.18
N ALA A 19 -6.06 -0.26 18.27
CA ALA A 19 -5.26 0.90 17.89
C ALA A 19 -3.78 0.63 17.67
N GLY A 20 -3.21 1.38 16.78
CA GLY A 20 -1.85 1.45 16.26
C GLY A 20 -1.92 1.74 14.77
N ALA A 21 -1.07 2.64 14.28
CA ALA A 21 -1.00 2.94 12.87
C ALA A 21 -0.22 1.86 12.13
N THR A 22 -0.69 1.44 10.96
CA THR A 22 0.22 0.83 9.99
C THR A 22 1.09 1.94 9.39
N PRO A 23 2.39 2.00 9.67
CA PRO A 23 3.24 3.07 9.18
C PRO A 23 3.24 3.15 7.66
N GLN A 24 3.19 4.37 7.11
CA GLN A 24 3.20 4.60 5.68
C GLN A 24 4.63 4.70 5.13
N THR A 25 4.88 4.06 3.99
CA THR A 25 6.09 4.23 3.18
C THR A 25 5.81 4.88 1.83
N GLN A 26 4.54 5.05 1.48
CA GLN A 26 4.05 5.73 0.28
C GLN A 26 2.96 6.72 0.68
N PHE A 27 2.85 7.79 -0.07
CA PHE A 27 1.91 8.87 0.18
C PHE A 27 1.21 9.24 -1.12
N ASN A 28 -0.05 9.69 -1.02
CA ASN A 28 -0.76 10.36 -2.10
C ASN A 28 -0.98 11.83 -1.69
N LYS A 29 -0.73 12.76 -2.60
CA LYS A 29 -0.91 14.18 -2.32
C LYS A 29 -2.36 14.48 -1.93
N GLY A 30 -2.56 15.11 -0.78
CA GLY A 30 -3.87 15.48 -0.25
C GLY A 30 -4.61 14.35 0.47
N GLU A 31 -4.01 13.15 0.60
CA GLU A 31 -4.57 12.05 1.37
C GLU A 31 -4.35 12.26 2.86
N PHE A 32 -5.36 11.95 3.64
CA PHE A 32 -5.30 11.81 5.09
C PHE A 32 -5.38 10.35 5.47
N GLN A 33 -4.56 9.94 6.42
CA GLN A 33 -4.76 8.70 7.18
C GLN A 33 -5.02 9.08 8.63
N VAL A 34 -6.09 8.54 9.20
CA VAL A 34 -6.40 8.63 10.63
C VAL A 34 -6.18 7.26 11.24
N ASP A 35 -5.45 7.24 12.32
CA ASP A 35 -5.07 6.03 13.06
C ASP A 35 -5.71 6.08 14.44
N LEU A 36 -6.39 5.01 14.79
CA LEU A 36 -7.02 4.85 16.09
C LEU A 36 -6.55 3.56 16.73
N GLY A 37 -6.27 3.61 18.04
CA GLY A 37 -5.72 2.53 18.65
C GLY A 37 -5.51 2.38 20.14
N ALA A 38 -4.92 1.17 20.60
CA ALA A 38 -4.49 0.93 21.96
C ALA A 38 -3.15 0.19 22.04
N ALA A 39 -2.38 0.56 23.04
CA ALA A 39 -1.16 -0.13 23.42
C ALA A 39 -1.28 -0.64 24.87
N SER A 40 -0.90 -1.89 25.11
CA SER A 40 -0.72 -2.39 26.48
C SER A 40 0.71 -2.13 26.90
N VAL A 41 0.91 -1.16 27.78
CA VAL A 41 2.23 -0.63 28.11
C VAL A 41 2.72 -1.16 29.46
N GLU A 42 3.92 -1.71 29.48
CA GLU A 42 4.75 -1.99 30.68
C GLU A 42 5.89 -0.98 30.72
N ALA A 43 6.13 -0.35 31.84
CA ALA A 43 7.32 0.48 32.03
C ALA A 43 8.40 -0.30 32.79
N LYS A 44 9.68 -0.06 32.45
CA LYS A 44 10.84 -0.57 33.15
C LYS A 44 11.84 0.55 33.41
N MET A 45 12.28 0.67 34.66
CA MET A 45 13.30 1.60 35.09
C MET A 45 14.19 0.91 36.16
N ASP A 46 15.50 0.88 35.96
CA ASP A 46 16.50 0.29 36.86
C ASP A 46 16.19 -1.15 37.27
N GLY A 47 15.65 -1.96 36.39
CA GLY A 47 15.26 -3.35 36.64
C GLY A 47 13.89 -3.53 37.31
N ALA A 48 13.29 -2.46 37.84
CA ALA A 48 11.92 -2.49 38.34
C ALA A 48 10.94 -2.41 37.16
N LYS A 49 9.83 -3.15 37.30
CA LYS A 49 8.75 -3.19 36.31
C LYS A 49 7.49 -2.62 36.91
N ASP A 50 6.79 -1.78 36.13
CA ASP A 50 5.45 -1.35 36.45
C ASP A 50 4.40 -2.07 35.56
N ALA A 51 3.27 -2.39 36.17
CA ALA A 51 2.28 -3.29 35.61
C ALA A 51 1.63 -2.71 34.30
N HIS A 52 1.29 -3.61 33.41
CA HIS A 52 0.61 -3.29 32.17
C HIS A 52 -0.68 -2.51 32.36
N LYS A 53 -0.88 -1.51 31.51
CA LYS A 53 -2.13 -0.79 31.38
C LYS A 53 -2.41 -0.56 29.88
N TRP A 54 -3.67 -0.70 29.50
CA TRP A 54 -4.10 -0.34 28.15
C TRP A 54 -4.29 1.18 28.04
N ASN A 55 -3.71 1.73 27.01
CA ASN A 55 -3.71 3.15 26.71
C ASN A 55 -4.25 3.42 25.31
N PHE A 56 -4.82 4.59 25.11
CA PHE A 56 -5.09 5.08 23.77
C PHE A 56 -3.79 5.35 23.01
N ASP A 57 -3.78 5.02 21.74
CA ASP A 57 -2.70 5.26 20.79
C ASP A 57 -3.33 5.72 19.49
N GLY A 58 -2.77 6.68 18.77
CA GLY A 58 -3.38 7.11 17.52
C GLY A 58 -2.63 8.25 16.86
N GLY A 59 -3.12 8.66 15.70
CA GLY A 59 -2.46 9.72 14.97
C GLY A 59 -3.17 10.13 13.70
N VAL A 60 -2.52 11.05 13.00
CA VAL A 60 -2.96 11.54 11.69
C VAL A 60 -1.73 11.70 10.80
N THR A 61 -1.83 11.19 9.57
CA THR A 61 -0.82 11.43 8.54
C THR A 61 -1.47 12.18 7.38
N TYR A 62 -0.83 13.24 6.93
CA TYR A 62 -1.22 14.01 5.75
C TYR A 62 -0.19 13.87 4.65
N GLY A 63 -0.61 13.45 3.47
CA GLY A 63 0.21 13.39 2.26
C GLY A 63 0.45 14.79 1.68
N TRP A 64 1.58 15.41 2.01
CA TRP A 64 1.98 16.72 1.46
C TRP A 64 2.28 16.61 -0.04
N SER A 65 2.90 15.53 -0.44
CA SER A 65 3.20 15.17 -1.84
C SER A 65 3.22 13.65 -2.00
N ASP A 66 3.38 13.16 -3.22
CA ASP A 66 3.47 11.72 -3.50
C ASP A 66 4.68 11.01 -2.85
N LYS A 67 5.61 11.77 -2.30
CA LYS A 67 6.80 11.24 -1.61
C LYS A 67 6.98 11.74 -0.18
N THR A 68 6.12 12.61 0.31
CA THR A 68 6.33 13.25 1.62
C THR A 68 5.02 13.37 2.37
N GLY A 69 5.03 12.90 3.61
CA GLY A 69 3.91 13.05 4.54
C GLY A 69 4.32 13.80 5.80
N ILE A 70 3.35 14.46 6.43
CA ILE A 70 3.44 15.01 7.77
C ILE A 70 2.64 14.10 8.67
N GLN A 71 3.26 13.58 9.73
CA GLN A 71 2.66 12.65 10.66
C GLN A 71 2.66 13.22 12.06
N TYR A 72 1.49 13.24 12.69
CA TYR A 72 1.33 13.46 14.12
C TYR A 72 0.92 12.15 14.77
N GLY A 73 1.55 11.81 15.89
CA GLY A 73 1.24 10.63 16.71
C GLY A 73 1.03 11.02 18.18
N TYR A 74 0.11 10.32 18.82
CA TYR A 74 -0.13 10.31 20.25
C TYR A 74 0.00 8.90 20.76
N HIS A 75 0.80 8.71 21.82
CA HIS A 75 1.04 7.44 22.48
C HIS A 75 0.81 7.59 23.97
N GLY A 76 -0.26 6.98 24.48
CA GLY A 76 -0.44 6.84 25.91
C GLY A 76 0.58 5.82 26.46
N LEU A 77 1.38 6.24 27.40
CA LEU A 77 2.43 5.44 28.03
C LEU A 77 2.14 5.18 29.51
N ASN A 78 0.85 5.28 29.89
CA ASN A 78 0.43 5.08 31.27
C ASN A 78 0.63 3.63 31.70
N THR A 79 1.08 3.45 32.92
CA THR A 79 1.15 2.17 33.62
C THR A 79 0.32 2.24 34.90
N LYS A 80 0.43 1.28 35.77
CA LYS A 80 -0.34 1.30 37.02
C LYS A 80 0.00 2.49 37.93
N HIS A 81 1.27 2.91 37.94
CA HIS A 81 1.80 3.95 38.83
C HIS A 81 2.47 5.13 38.11
N LEU A 82 2.42 5.15 36.75
CA LEU A 82 2.95 6.26 35.97
C LEU A 82 1.87 6.78 35.05
N ASP A 83 1.67 8.09 35.08
CA ASP A 83 0.80 8.81 34.11
C ASP A 83 1.70 9.58 33.14
N THR A 84 1.87 9.02 31.95
CA THR A 84 2.84 9.48 30.95
C THR A 84 2.23 9.39 29.55
N ASP A 85 2.50 10.38 28.75
CA ASP A 85 2.16 10.35 27.30
C ASP A 85 3.33 10.80 26.43
N MET A 86 3.22 10.51 25.14
CA MET A 86 4.15 10.97 24.13
C MET A 86 3.39 11.53 22.92
N HIS A 87 3.77 12.71 22.51
CA HIS A 87 3.34 13.32 21.25
C HIS A 87 4.52 13.33 20.29
N GLU A 88 4.31 12.99 19.03
CA GLU A 88 5.33 13.12 18.01
C GLU A 88 4.80 13.86 16.78
N LEU A 89 5.66 14.66 16.16
CA LEU A 89 5.43 15.32 14.88
C LEU A 89 6.62 15.04 13.97
N ASN A 90 6.38 14.33 12.89
CA ASN A 90 7.40 13.87 11.97
C ASN A 90 7.13 14.33 10.53
N LEU A 91 8.18 14.69 9.82
CA LEU A 91 8.19 14.72 8.37
C LEU A 91 8.69 13.36 7.88
N VAL A 92 7.89 12.67 7.07
CA VAL A 92 8.21 11.34 6.55
C VAL A 92 8.48 11.45 5.06
N ARG A 93 9.59 10.89 4.59
CA ARG A 93 10.00 10.89 3.18
C ARG A 93 10.12 9.48 2.65
N SER A 94 9.31 9.15 1.65
CA SER A 94 9.41 7.90 0.89
C SER A 94 10.71 7.85 0.11
N LEU A 95 11.49 6.81 0.28
CA LEU A 95 12.66 6.49 -0.55
C LEU A 95 12.28 5.59 -1.71
N ASN A 96 11.41 4.62 -1.43
CA ASN A 96 10.81 3.72 -2.41
C ASN A 96 9.49 3.16 -1.83
N LYS A 97 8.83 2.24 -2.56
CA LYS A 97 7.56 1.65 -2.12
C LYS A 97 7.62 0.93 -0.76
N ASN A 98 8.80 0.47 -0.37
CA ASN A 98 8.99 -0.35 0.84
C ASN A 98 9.69 0.39 1.99
N VAL A 99 10.35 1.52 1.71
CA VAL A 99 11.20 2.21 2.69
C VAL A 99 10.92 3.71 2.70
N ALA A 100 10.74 4.26 3.90
CA ALA A 100 10.72 5.68 4.16
C ALA A 100 11.67 6.03 5.31
N VAL A 101 12.12 7.28 5.33
CA VAL A 101 12.85 7.87 6.45
C VAL A 101 12.00 8.95 7.09
N TYR A 102 12.18 9.19 8.36
CA TYR A 102 11.50 10.28 9.04
C TYR A 102 12.45 11.07 9.91
N GLY A 103 12.08 12.31 10.15
CA GLY A 103 12.73 13.18 11.12
C GLY A 103 11.71 14.12 11.70
N GLY A 104 11.87 14.43 12.98
CA GLY A 104 10.91 15.27 13.65
C GLY A 104 11.21 15.50 15.12
N TYR A 105 10.14 15.78 15.82
CA TYR A 105 10.14 16.14 17.22
C TYR A 105 9.17 15.28 17.99
N ALA A 106 9.59 14.80 19.17
CA ALA A 106 8.72 14.15 20.10
C ALA A 106 8.80 14.81 21.48
N ARG A 107 7.70 14.76 22.20
CA ARG A 107 7.56 15.24 23.57
C ARG A 107 6.97 14.14 24.43
N ILE A 108 7.71 13.71 25.43
CA ILE A 108 7.22 12.80 26.47
C ILE A 108 6.98 13.62 27.72
N HIS A 109 5.77 13.52 28.25
CA HIS A 109 5.37 14.23 29.47
C HIS A 109 4.94 13.22 30.54
N ASN A 110 5.50 13.34 31.73
CA ASN A 110 5.09 12.62 32.92
C ASN A 110 4.24 13.55 33.78
N HIS A 111 2.96 13.24 33.93
CA HIS A 111 2.00 14.07 34.65
C HIS A 111 2.21 14.00 36.19
N ASP A 112 2.64 12.86 36.72
CA ASP A 112 2.85 12.68 38.15
C ASP A 112 4.07 13.45 38.66
N ALA A 113 5.16 13.43 37.90
CA ALA A 113 6.41 14.10 38.28
C ALA A 113 6.54 15.52 37.66
N GLY A 114 5.64 15.95 36.79
CA GLY A 114 5.72 17.22 36.06
C GLY A 114 6.91 17.32 35.11
N GLY A 115 7.58 16.20 34.81
CA GLY A 115 8.74 16.12 33.92
C GLY A 115 8.38 16.10 32.45
N THR A 116 9.16 16.82 31.62
CA THR A 116 8.98 16.84 30.19
C THR A 116 10.30 16.61 29.47
N ASN A 117 10.32 15.63 28.56
CA ASN A 117 11.43 15.40 27.63
C ASN A 117 11.05 15.87 26.23
N ASN A 118 11.82 16.83 25.73
CA ASN A 118 11.75 17.29 24.34
C ASN A 118 12.86 16.58 23.55
N ILE A 119 12.48 15.90 22.48
CA ILE A 119 13.32 14.95 21.75
C ILE A 119 13.32 15.35 20.28
N ALA A 120 14.49 15.64 19.71
CA ALA A 120 14.68 15.62 18.28
C ALA A 120 14.96 14.18 17.86
N GLN A 121 14.23 13.66 16.85
CA GLN A 121 14.32 12.27 16.46
C GLN A 121 14.45 12.09 14.95
N ALA A 122 15.02 10.97 14.54
CA ALA A 122 15.08 10.51 13.17
C ALA A 122 15.04 8.98 13.12
N GLY A 123 14.58 8.44 12.00
CA GLY A 123 14.50 7.00 11.88
C GLY A 123 14.09 6.52 10.48
N VAL A 124 13.83 5.24 10.40
CA VAL A 124 13.46 4.52 9.19
C VAL A 124 12.19 3.71 9.40
N ILE A 125 11.38 3.63 8.38
CA ILE A 125 10.20 2.79 8.29
C ILE A 125 10.41 1.83 7.13
N GLY A 126 10.24 0.54 7.38
CA GLY A 126 10.23 -0.50 6.37
C GLY A 126 8.86 -1.17 6.32
N LYS A 127 8.34 -1.43 5.13
CA LYS A 127 7.07 -2.15 4.95
C LYS A 127 7.12 -2.99 3.67
N THR A 128 6.60 -4.22 3.73
CA THR A 128 6.46 -5.07 2.55
C THR A 128 5.22 -5.94 2.64
N ASN A 129 4.67 -6.29 1.48
CA ASN A 129 3.52 -7.16 1.40
C ASN A 129 3.95 -8.63 1.48
N LEU A 130 3.22 -9.43 2.26
CA LEU A 130 3.31 -10.90 2.32
C LEU A 130 2.18 -11.57 1.52
N GLY A 131 1.61 -10.88 0.56
CA GLY A 131 0.46 -11.29 -0.24
C GLY A 131 -0.41 -10.09 -0.60
N SER A 132 -1.64 -10.33 -1.03
CA SER A 132 -2.56 -9.24 -1.44
C SER A 132 -3.06 -8.41 -0.26
N LYS A 133 -3.25 -9.01 0.91
CA LYS A 133 -3.90 -8.35 2.06
C LYS A 133 -3.01 -8.20 3.29
N VAL A 134 -1.92 -8.95 3.40
CA VAL A 134 -1.07 -8.95 4.59
C VAL A 134 0.20 -8.15 4.32
N GLU A 135 0.54 -7.27 5.24
CA GLU A 135 1.78 -6.50 5.24
C GLU A 135 2.59 -6.82 6.50
N VAL A 136 3.90 -6.81 6.39
CA VAL A 136 4.81 -6.74 7.55
C VAL A 136 5.47 -5.37 7.56
N TYR A 137 5.58 -4.77 8.74
CA TYR A 137 6.23 -3.48 8.90
C TYR A 137 7.19 -3.45 10.07
N GLY A 138 8.12 -2.49 10.01
CA GLY A 138 9.01 -2.13 11.11
C GLY A 138 9.31 -0.63 11.10
N LYS A 139 9.44 -0.05 12.29
CA LYS A 139 9.88 1.34 12.52
C LYS A 139 11.04 1.30 13.48
N ALA A 140 12.14 1.96 13.15
CA ALA A 140 13.29 2.12 14.03
C ALA A 140 13.74 3.58 14.02
N GLY A 141 13.96 4.14 15.21
CA GLY A 141 14.37 5.52 15.35
C GLY A 141 15.24 5.75 16.57
N VAL A 142 16.02 6.82 16.48
CA VAL A 142 16.85 7.33 17.56
C VAL A 142 16.60 8.82 17.76
N GLY A 143 16.82 9.28 18.94
CA GLY A 143 16.64 10.70 19.26
C GLY A 143 17.56 11.20 20.37
N THR A 144 17.49 12.49 20.60
CA THR A 144 18.12 13.10 21.78
C THR A 144 17.58 12.48 23.07
N LYS A 145 18.19 12.78 24.21
CA LYS A 145 17.81 12.18 25.52
C LYS A 145 17.90 10.65 25.54
N ASN A 146 18.89 10.10 24.83
CA ASN A 146 19.11 8.65 24.70
C ASN A 146 17.84 7.88 24.25
N THR A 147 17.05 8.51 23.37
CA THR A 147 15.78 7.93 22.94
C THR A 147 16.00 6.92 21.83
N THR A 148 15.35 5.78 21.96
CA THR A 148 15.27 4.73 20.93
C THR A 148 13.81 4.29 20.80
N VAL A 149 13.32 4.21 19.58
CA VAL A 149 11.97 3.74 19.26
C VAL A 149 12.10 2.57 18.31
N LEU A 150 11.54 1.44 18.68
CA LEU A 150 11.44 0.24 17.84
C LEU A 150 9.99 -0.22 17.83
N GLU A 151 9.50 -0.54 16.64
CA GLU A 151 8.18 -1.15 16.46
C GLU A 151 8.24 -2.12 15.29
N ALA A 152 7.58 -3.26 15.44
CA ALA A 152 7.39 -4.22 14.36
C ALA A 152 6.02 -4.86 14.47
N GLY A 153 5.42 -5.18 13.34
CA GLY A 153 4.08 -5.75 13.33
C GLY A 153 3.61 -6.22 11.95
N LEU A 154 2.36 -6.64 11.95
CA LEU A 154 1.63 -7.07 10.78
C LEU A 154 0.45 -6.13 10.55
N GLY A 155 0.18 -5.80 9.30
CA GLY A 155 -1.01 -5.11 8.85
C GLY A 155 -1.88 -6.05 8.01
N TYR A 156 -3.20 -5.87 8.08
CA TYR A 156 -4.15 -6.54 7.23
C TYR A 156 -5.05 -5.51 6.54
N LYS A 157 -4.98 -5.47 5.22
CA LYS A 157 -5.83 -4.60 4.38
C LYS A 157 -7.24 -5.18 4.31
N VAL A 158 -8.18 -4.51 4.96
CA VAL A 158 -9.60 -4.85 4.88
C VAL A 158 -10.11 -4.48 3.48
N ASN A 159 -9.79 -3.26 3.03
CA ASN A 159 -10.02 -2.74 1.68
C ASN A 159 -9.00 -1.62 1.38
N GLU A 160 -9.21 -0.83 0.34
CA GLU A 160 -8.30 0.25 -0.07
C GLU A 160 -8.11 1.34 0.99
N ASP A 161 -9.18 1.63 1.74
CA ASP A 161 -9.22 2.75 2.68
C ASP A 161 -9.00 2.31 4.13
N TRP A 162 -9.18 1.01 4.44
CA TRP A 162 -9.12 0.49 5.79
C TRP A 162 -8.09 -0.61 5.94
N ASP A 163 -7.24 -0.46 6.94
CA ASP A 163 -6.41 -1.56 7.43
C ASP A 163 -6.46 -1.69 8.96
N ILE A 164 -6.20 -2.90 9.43
CA ILE A 164 -6.00 -3.22 10.85
C ILE A 164 -4.58 -3.72 11.01
N ASN A 165 -3.99 -3.47 12.18
CA ASN A 165 -2.65 -3.93 12.45
C ASN A 165 -2.49 -4.43 13.88
N ALA A 166 -1.46 -5.23 14.10
CA ALA A 166 -1.01 -5.67 15.40
C ALA A 166 0.51 -5.74 15.40
N GLY A 167 1.12 -5.29 16.48
CA GLY A 167 2.58 -5.23 16.59
C GLY A 167 3.05 -5.20 18.02
N TYR A 168 4.33 -4.94 18.16
CA TYR A 168 5.00 -4.73 19.42
C TYR A 168 5.87 -3.49 19.33
N ARG A 169 5.77 -2.60 20.34
CA ARG A 169 6.53 -1.36 20.41
C ARG A 169 7.44 -1.36 21.64
N TYR A 170 8.61 -0.78 21.46
CA TYR A 170 9.58 -0.48 22.49
C TYR A 170 10.04 0.96 22.35
N ILE A 171 9.92 1.75 23.42
CA ILE A 171 10.41 3.12 23.53
C ILE A 171 11.32 3.18 24.74
N ASN A 172 12.56 3.62 24.56
CA ASN A 172 13.48 3.94 25.63
C ASN A 172 13.83 5.42 25.61
N THR A 173 13.91 6.06 26.75
CA THR A 173 14.31 7.46 26.87
C THR A 173 14.88 7.74 28.25
N LYS A 174 15.55 8.89 28.42
CA LYS A 174 15.94 9.34 29.76
C LYS A 174 14.72 9.72 30.58
N ALA A 175 14.64 9.20 31.80
CA ALA A 175 13.69 9.66 32.83
C ALA A 175 14.23 10.90 33.52
N ASN A 176 15.53 10.90 33.85
CA ASN A 176 16.29 12.02 34.39
C ASN A 176 17.77 11.93 33.93
N GLU A 177 18.68 12.68 34.50
CA GLU A 177 20.10 12.69 34.05
C GLU A 177 20.78 11.33 34.19
N ASP A 178 20.42 10.53 35.22
CA ASP A 178 21.08 9.29 35.56
C ASP A 178 20.33 8.03 35.14
N HIS A 179 19.01 8.11 34.94
CA HIS A 179 18.16 6.95 34.70
C HIS A 179 17.45 6.98 33.35
N ASN A 180 17.37 5.81 32.75
CA ASN A 180 16.52 5.59 31.56
C ASN A 180 15.23 4.86 31.98
N VAL A 181 14.15 5.17 31.27
CA VAL A 181 12.89 4.43 31.34
C VAL A 181 12.58 3.83 29.98
N SER A 182 12.13 2.61 29.98
CA SER A 182 11.61 1.98 28.76
C SER A 182 10.14 1.63 28.92
N PHE A 183 9.39 1.91 27.86
CA PHE A 183 7.98 1.57 27.70
C PHE A 183 7.87 0.53 26.60
N GLN A 184 7.19 -0.57 26.87
CA GLN A 184 7.08 -1.64 25.88
C GLN A 184 5.76 -2.37 25.98
N GLY A 185 5.33 -2.94 24.86
CA GLY A 185 4.15 -3.79 24.86
C GLY A 185 3.51 -3.97 23.48
N PRO A 186 2.49 -4.81 23.41
CA PRO A 186 1.73 -5.01 22.21
C PRO A 186 0.92 -3.76 21.86
N VAL A 187 0.83 -3.49 20.57
CA VAL A 187 0.01 -2.44 19.96
C VAL A 187 -0.91 -3.09 18.95
N VAL A 188 -2.12 -2.58 18.86
CA VAL A 188 -3.12 -3.02 17.87
C VAL A 188 -3.83 -1.82 17.27
N GLY A 189 -4.25 -1.83 16.01
CA GLY A 189 -4.72 -0.65 15.30
C GLY A 189 -5.68 -0.79 14.16
N LEU A 190 -6.34 0.34 13.88
CA LEU A 190 -7.20 0.58 12.74
C LEU A 190 -6.78 1.89 12.07
N SER A 191 -6.48 1.83 10.79
CA SER A 191 -6.20 3.01 9.98
C SER A 191 -7.28 3.22 8.94
N TYR A 192 -7.67 4.48 8.75
CA TYR A 192 -8.61 4.89 7.71
C TYR A 192 -8.00 5.98 6.84
N ARG A 193 -8.01 5.77 5.53
CA ARG A 193 -7.53 6.72 4.53
C ARG A 193 -8.68 7.37 3.79
N PHE A 194 -8.56 8.67 3.52
CA PHE A 194 -9.53 9.43 2.75
C PHE A 194 -8.89 10.66 2.11
N GLY A 195 -9.57 11.24 1.13
CA GLY A 195 -9.02 12.36 0.36
C GLY A 195 -7.94 11.90 -0.61
N GLY A 196 -7.09 12.83 -1.01
CA GLY A 196 -6.05 12.60 -2.00
C GLY A 196 -6.60 12.56 -3.42
N GLN A 197 -5.75 12.91 -4.36
CA GLN A 197 -5.99 12.56 -5.74
C GLN A 197 -5.61 11.08 -5.86
N LYS A 198 -6.60 10.18 -5.80
CA LYS A 198 -6.37 8.82 -6.27
C LYS A 198 -5.75 8.98 -7.65
N SER A 199 -4.55 8.46 -7.85
CA SER A 199 -3.88 8.50 -9.15
C SER A 199 -4.83 7.86 -10.15
N VAL A 200 -5.59 8.69 -10.85
CA VAL A 200 -6.33 8.24 -12.01
C VAL A 200 -5.21 7.83 -12.96
N ALA A 201 -5.16 6.56 -13.29
CA ALA A 201 -4.28 6.09 -14.35
C ALA A 201 -4.42 7.09 -15.50
N PRO A 202 -3.31 7.59 -16.08
CA PRO A 202 -3.39 8.64 -17.07
C PRO A 202 -4.43 8.20 -18.11
N VAL A 203 -5.53 8.96 -18.20
CA VAL A 203 -6.48 8.80 -19.28
C VAL A 203 -5.64 9.03 -20.53
N TYR A 204 -5.36 7.95 -21.24
CA TYR A 204 -4.71 8.04 -22.54
C TYR A 204 -5.66 8.82 -23.42
N THR A 205 -5.49 10.15 -23.43
CA THR A 205 -6.07 11.00 -24.46
C THR A 205 -5.27 10.64 -25.71
N PRO A 206 -5.89 10.00 -26.71
CA PRO A 206 -5.19 9.75 -27.96
C PRO A 206 -4.66 11.10 -28.43
N ALA A 207 -3.37 11.16 -28.77
CA ALA A 207 -2.81 12.35 -29.40
C ALA A 207 -3.73 12.72 -30.55
N PRO A 208 -4.09 14.02 -30.71
CA PRO A 208 -4.91 14.44 -31.83
C PRO A 208 -4.27 13.89 -33.10
N ALA A 209 -5.08 13.21 -33.91
CA ALA A 209 -4.61 12.64 -35.17
C ALA A 209 -3.84 13.73 -35.92
N PRO A 210 -2.65 13.45 -36.47
CA PRO A 210 -1.88 14.44 -37.17
C PRO A 210 -2.75 15.01 -38.31
N VAL A 211 -2.93 16.33 -38.29
CA VAL A 211 -3.60 17.07 -39.37
C VAL A 211 -2.76 16.86 -40.61
N TYR A 212 -3.27 16.07 -41.52
CA TYR A 212 -2.61 15.78 -42.80
C TYR A 212 -2.75 17.00 -43.71
N THR A 213 -1.70 17.81 -43.78
CA THR A 213 -1.58 18.82 -44.85
C THR A 213 -1.18 18.10 -46.14
N PRO A 214 -1.97 18.17 -47.23
CA PRO A 214 -1.59 17.49 -48.46
C PRO A 214 -0.31 18.10 -49.05
N ALA A 215 0.69 17.27 -49.27
CA ALA A 215 1.90 17.64 -49.97
C ALA A 215 1.64 17.72 -51.51
N PRO A 216 2.41 18.53 -52.24
CA PRO A 216 2.22 18.69 -53.69
C PRO A 216 2.47 17.39 -54.46
N ALA A 217 1.72 17.24 -55.58
CA ALA A 217 1.57 16.04 -56.38
C ALA A 217 2.89 15.37 -56.81
N PRO A 218 2.92 14.03 -56.84
CA PRO A 218 4.12 13.26 -57.00
C PRO A 218 4.45 12.82 -58.40
N VAL A 219 5.72 12.61 -58.56
CA VAL A 219 6.38 11.80 -59.59
C VAL A 219 5.91 10.34 -59.49
N VAL A 220 5.63 9.72 -60.63
CA VAL A 220 5.13 8.35 -60.78
C VAL A 220 6.15 7.36 -60.17
N GLU A 221 5.79 6.67 -59.10
CA GLU A 221 6.51 5.55 -58.55
C GLU A 221 5.77 4.22 -58.76
N ALA A 222 6.57 3.16 -58.84
CA ALA A 222 6.17 1.79 -59.09
C ALA A 222 5.15 1.25 -58.06
N PRO A 223 4.41 0.17 -58.35
CA PRO A 223 3.29 -0.28 -57.54
C PRO A 223 3.76 -0.80 -56.18
N VAL A 224 3.41 -0.09 -55.09
CA VAL A 224 3.56 -0.57 -53.72
C VAL A 224 2.45 -1.57 -53.45
N TYR A 225 2.82 -2.81 -53.23
CA TYR A 225 1.91 -3.83 -52.72
C TYR A 225 1.44 -3.43 -51.33
N LYS A 226 0.21 -2.93 -51.21
CA LYS A 226 -0.46 -2.79 -49.92
C LYS A 226 -0.76 -4.19 -49.39
N THR A 227 -0.01 -4.66 -48.42
CA THR A 227 -0.43 -5.79 -47.59
C THR A 227 -1.76 -5.41 -46.93
N PRO A 228 -2.83 -6.18 -47.13
CA PRO A 228 -4.10 -5.91 -46.45
C PRO A 228 -3.87 -6.02 -44.95
N LYS A 229 -4.19 -4.97 -44.21
CA LYS A 229 -4.22 -5.00 -42.75
C LYS A 229 -5.46 -5.79 -42.36
N LEU A 230 -5.27 -7.08 -42.10
CA LEU A 230 -6.32 -7.97 -41.63
C LEU A 230 -6.41 -7.83 -40.11
N ASP A 231 -7.35 -7.03 -39.64
CA ASP A 231 -7.70 -7.02 -38.21
C ASP A 231 -8.55 -8.28 -37.94
N TYR A 232 -7.91 -9.35 -37.52
CA TYR A 232 -8.59 -10.58 -37.12
C TYR A 232 -8.84 -10.57 -35.62
N TYR A 233 -10.11 -10.50 -35.21
CA TYR A 233 -10.51 -10.54 -33.83
C TYR A 233 -10.90 -11.95 -33.41
N VAL A 234 -10.21 -12.48 -32.42
CA VAL A 234 -10.59 -13.70 -31.72
C VAL A 234 -11.56 -13.32 -30.60
N GLN A 235 -12.51 -14.21 -30.29
CA GLN A 235 -13.45 -13.97 -29.19
C GLN A 235 -12.72 -13.81 -27.85
N SER A 236 -13.24 -12.94 -26.99
CA SER A 236 -12.70 -12.72 -25.67
C SER A 236 -12.70 -14.00 -24.84
N ILE A 237 -11.65 -14.17 -24.03
CA ILE A 237 -11.51 -15.28 -23.09
C ILE A 237 -11.90 -14.78 -21.71
N TYR A 238 -12.87 -15.44 -21.08
CA TYR A 238 -13.42 -15.04 -19.79
C TYR A 238 -12.84 -15.86 -18.64
N PHE A 239 -12.73 -15.20 -17.52
CA PHE A 239 -12.24 -15.75 -16.25
C PHE A 239 -13.33 -15.58 -15.19
N ASP A 240 -13.32 -16.42 -14.17
CA ASP A 240 -14.17 -16.19 -13.00
C ASP A 240 -13.64 -15.02 -12.17
N SER A 241 -14.48 -14.49 -11.29
CA SER A 241 -14.07 -13.41 -10.40
C SER A 241 -12.87 -13.85 -9.58
N ASP A 242 -11.84 -12.99 -9.53
CA ASP A 242 -10.59 -13.22 -8.79
C ASP A 242 -9.75 -14.43 -9.28
N GLN A 243 -10.05 -14.97 -10.47
CA GLN A 243 -9.30 -16.09 -11.07
C GLN A 243 -8.41 -15.61 -12.22
N ASP A 244 -7.23 -16.22 -12.35
CA ASP A 244 -6.27 -16.04 -13.43
C ASP A 244 -6.16 -17.26 -14.36
N VAL A 245 -6.96 -18.29 -14.12
CA VAL A 245 -7.13 -19.46 -14.99
C VAL A 245 -8.44 -19.30 -15.77
N ALA A 246 -8.40 -19.49 -17.08
CA ALA A 246 -9.61 -19.39 -17.90
C ALA A 246 -10.66 -20.44 -17.51
N ARG A 247 -11.92 -20.06 -17.58
CA ARG A 247 -13.05 -20.95 -17.32
C ARG A 247 -13.02 -22.15 -18.26
N ALA A 248 -13.52 -23.28 -17.80
CA ALA A 248 -13.54 -24.52 -18.60
C ALA A 248 -14.31 -24.38 -19.91
N ASP A 249 -15.37 -23.56 -19.95
CA ASP A 249 -16.15 -23.27 -21.14
C ASP A 249 -15.43 -22.37 -22.17
N GLN A 250 -14.24 -21.83 -21.82
CA GLN A 250 -13.44 -20.96 -22.68
C GLN A 250 -12.37 -21.71 -23.51
N TYR A 251 -12.19 -23.02 -23.29
CA TYR A 251 -11.23 -23.80 -24.08
C TYR A 251 -11.48 -23.76 -25.60
N PRO A 252 -12.72 -23.74 -26.11
CA PRO A 252 -12.98 -23.54 -27.53
C PRO A 252 -12.43 -22.20 -28.04
N ASN A 253 -12.53 -21.11 -27.26
CA ASN A 253 -12.02 -19.78 -27.63
C ASN A 253 -10.49 -19.76 -27.60
N LEU A 254 -9.87 -20.42 -26.61
CA LEU A 254 -8.42 -20.61 -26.55
C LEU A 254 -7.89 -21.37 -27.76
N THR A 255 -8.59 -22.46 -28.15
CA THR A 255 -8.25 -23.25 -29.34
C THR A 255 -8.41 -22.43 -30.61
N ALA A 256 -9.46 -21.60 -30.71
CA ALA A 256 -9.66 -20.68 -31.84
C ALA A 256 -8.52 -19.67 -31.94
N ALA A 257 -8.03 -19.16 -30.81
CA ALA A 257 -6.88 -18.26 -30.78
C ALA A 257 -5.59 -18.93 -31.27
N VAL A 258 -5.34 -20.19 -30.88
CA VAL A 258 -4.22 -21.00 -31.37
C VAL A 258 -4.33 -21.20 -32.90
N ASN A 259 -5.51 -21.60 -33.38
CA ASN A 259 -5.74 -21.85 -34.80
C ASN A 259 -5.53 -20.56 -35.64
N ALA A 260 -6.03 -19.43 -35.14
CA ALA A 260 -5.81 -18.13 -35.79
C ALA A 260 -4.31 -17.78 -35.84
N ALA A 261 -3.59 -17.96 -34.74
CA ALA A 261 -2.15 -17.70 -34.70
C ALA A 261 -1.35 -18.63 -35.66
N HIS A 262 -1.77 -19.88 -35.84
CA HIS A 262 -1.16 -20.80 -36.81
C HIS A 262 -1.54 -20.49 -38.25
N GLN A 263 -2.76 -19.99 -38.50
CA GLN A 263 -3.20 -19.58 -39.82
C GLN A 263 -2.43 -18.37 -40.34
N TYR A 264 -1.98 -17.50 -39.43
CA TYR A 264 -1.21 -16.28 -39.74
C TYR A 264 0.14 -16.28 -39.02
N PRO A 265 1.09 -17.13 -39.41
CA PRO A 265 2.33 -17.39 -38.68
C PRO A 265 3.30 -16.19 -38.67
N GLN A 266 3.12 -15.22 -39.56
CA GLN A 266 3.97 -14.04 -39.68
C GLN A 266 3.39 -12.81 -38.92
N ASP A 267 2.15 -12.91 -38.42
CA ASP A 267 1.50 -11.79 -37.76
C ASP A 267 1.86 -11.75 -36.28
N GLN A 268 1.85 -10.55 -35.71
CA GLN A 268 2.04 -10.35 -34.30
C GLN A 268 0.73 -10.65 -33.54
N VAL A 269 0.86 -11.12 -32.32
CA VAL A 269 -0.26 -11.44 -31.43
C VAL A 269 -0.30 -10.40 -30.32
N LYS A 270 -1.35 -9.59 -30.26
CA LYS A 270 -1.58 -8.63 -29.18
C LYS A 270 -2.58 -9.19 -28.19
N LEU A 271 -2.19 -9.26 -26.92
CA LEU A 271 -3.06 -9.65 -25.82
C LEU A 271 -3.40 -8.42 -24.97
N LEU A 272 -4.67 -8.27 -24.63
CA LEU A 272 -5.17 -7.19 -23.77
C LEU A 272 -5.90 -7.80 -22.60
N GLY A 273 -5.38 -7.62 -21.41
CA GLY A 273 -6.00 -8.06 -20.15
C GLY A 273 -6.94 -6.98 -19.61
N ASN A 274 -8.11 -7.42 -19.18
CA ASN A 274 -9.06 -6.58 -18.46
C ASN A 274 -9.46 -7.25 -17.14
N ALA A 275 -9.71 -6.44 -16.12
CA ALA A 275 -10.35 -6.83 -14.88
C ALA A 275 -11.52 -5.88 -14.64
N ASP A 276 -12.46 -6.27 -13.76
CA ASP A 276 -13.55 -5.40 -13.34
C ASP A 276 -13.05 -4.24 -12.46
N THR A 277 -13.95 -3.35 -12.06
CA THR A 277 -13.63 -2.19 -11.23
C THR A 277 -13.92 -2.42 -9.75
N ASP A 278 -14.27 -3.64 -9.36
CA ASP A 278 -14.77 -3.92 -8.00
C ASP A 278 -13.66 -4.09 -6.97
N ALA A 279 -12.41 -4.27 -7.40
CA ALA A 279 -11.24 -4.36 -6.55
C ALA A 279 -10.28 -3.18 -6.71
N ASN A 280 -9.23 -3.15 -5.88
CA ASN A 280 -8.15 -2.15 -5.94
C ASN A 280 -7.53 -2.10 -7.36
N PRO A 281 -7.36 -0.91 -7.97
CA PRO A 281 -6.76 -0.75 -9.29
C PRO A 281 -5.42 -1.47 -9.45
N GLN A 282 -4.55 -1.42 -8.44
CA GLN A 282 -3.25 -2.10 -8.47
C GLN A 282 -3.41 -3.63 -8.47
N TYR A 283 -4.41 -4.13 -7.75
CA TYR A 283 -4.76 -5.55 -7.76
C TYR A 283 -5.30 -5.97 -9.12
N ASN A 284 -6.21 -5.17 -9.70
CA ASN A 284 -6.82 -5.42 -11.01
C ASN A 284 -5.79 -5.40 -12.14
N ILE A 285 -4.79 -4.50 -12.08
CA ILE A 285 -3.65 -4.50 -13.02
C ILE A 285 -2.91 -5.84 -12.89
N GLY A 286 -2.52 -6.26 -11.70
CA GLY A 286 -1.83 -7.52 -11.49
C GLY A 286 -2.68 -8.74 -11.89
N LEU A 287 -3.99 -8.71 -11.69
CA LEU A 287 -4.89 -9.75 -12.13
C LEU A 287 -5.00 -9.80 -13.67
N SER A 288 -5.12 -8.65 -14.31
CA SER A 288 -5.15 -8.55 -15.77
C SER A 288 -3.84 -9.03 -16.41
N GLU A 289 -2.70 -8.69 -15.83
CA GLU A 289 -1.38 -9.19 -16.26
C GLU A 289 -1.28 -10.72 -16.14
N ARG A 290 -1.69 -11.32 -15.03
CA ARG A 290 -1.69 -12.79 -14.86
C ARG A 290 -2.62 -13.48 -15.85
N ARG A 291 -3.78 -12.90 -16.16
CA ARG A 291 -4.70 -13.40 -17.19
C ARG A 291 -4.07 -13.38 -18.58
N VAL A 292 -3.38 -12.31 -18.94
CA VAL A 292 -2.62 -12.20 -20.19
C VAL A 292 -1.52 -13.26 -20.23
N GLN A 293 -0.76 -13.43 -19.14
CA GLN A 293 0.29 -14.44 -19.04
C GLN A 293 -0.26 -15.85 -19.19
N TYR A 294 -1.40 -16.16 -18.59
CA TYR A 294 -2.07 -17.46 -18.75
C TYR A 294 -2.39 -17.76 -20.21
N VAL A 295 -3.01 -16.80 -20.92
CA VAL A 295 -3.35 -16.94 -22.34
C VAL A 295 -2.09 -17.05 -23.19
N ALA A 296 -1.09 -16.20 -22.95
CA ALA A 296 0.19 -16.26 -23.66
C ALA A 296 0.87 -17.63 -23.50
N GLN A 297 0.92 -18.15 -22.27
CA GLN A 297 1.51 -19.46 -21.97
C GLN A 297 0.72 -20.60 -22.64
N TYR A 298 -0.62 -20.51 -22.68
CA TYR A 298 -1.44 -21.48 -23.39
C TYR A 298 -1.13 -21.50 -24.89
N LEU A 299 -0.99 -20.35 -25.52
CA LEU A 299 -0.62 -20.21 -26.93
C LEU A 299 0.78 -20.78 -27.19
N VAL A 300 1.76 -20.45 -26.34
CA VAL A 300 3.15 -20.99 -26.45
C VAL A 300 3.17 -22.50 -26.32
N ASN A 301 2.46 -23.06 -25.35
CA ASN A 301 2.36 -24.51 -25.14
C ASN A 301 1.72 -25.24 -26.33
N ASN A 302 0.97 -24.50 -27.15
CA ASN A 302 0.34 -25.00 -28.38
C ASN A 302 1.09 -24.56 -29.66
N GLY A 303 2.37 -24.19 -29.55
CA GLY A 303 3.28 -24.00 -30.69
C GLY A 303 3.31 -22.60 -31.29
N VAL A 304 2.71 -21.59 -30.62
CA VAL A 304 2.86 -20.18 -31.04
C VAL A 304 4.16 -19.63 -30.49
N SER A 305 5.02 -19.07 -31.34
CA SER A 305 6.32 -18.53 -30.93
C SER A 305 6.18 -17.32 -30.01
N ALA A 306 6.96 -17.28 -28.92
CA ALA A 306 6.88 -16.23 -27.89
C ALA A 306 7.31 -14.85 -28.40
N ASP A 307 8.13 -14.76 -29.42
CA ASP A 307 8.60 -13.52 -30.06
C ASP A 307 7.51 -12.78 -30.85
N ARG A 308 6.38 -13.45 -31.09
CA ARG A 308 5.23 -12.87 -31.77
C ARG A 308 4.35 -11.99 -30.88
N PHE A 309 4.48 -12.12 -29.56
CA PHE A 309 3.65 -11.34 -28.64
C PHE A 309 4.13 -9.90 -28.53
N ILE A 310 3.17 -8.94 -28.56
CA ILE A 310 3.44 -7.53 -28.37
C ILE A 310 2.51 -6.96 -27.29
N GLY A 311 3.04 -6.10 -26.44
CA GLY A 311 2.27 -5.36 -25.43
C GLY A 311 1.71 -6.23 -24.30
N ILE A 312 2.51 -7.15 -23.79
CA ILE A 312 2.23 -7.92 -22.56
C ILE A 312 2.52 -7.06 -21.34
#